data_cd60b20952d830d2237940c405d0f0ce
#
_entry.id   cd60b20952d830d2237940c405d0f0ce
#
_cell.length_a   1.000
_cell.length_b   1.000
_cell.length_c   1.000
_cell.angle_alpha   90.00
_cell.angle_beta   90.00
_cell.angle_gamma   90.00
#
_symmetry.space_group_name_H-M   'P 1'
#
loop_
_entity.id
_entity.type
_entity.pdbx_description
1 polymer ?
#
loop_
_entity_poly.entity_id
_entity_poly.type
_entity_poly.pdbx_seq_one_letter_code
_entity_poly.pdbx_strand_id
1 'polypeptide(L)'
;KPVTLIGLHVSDDPNNLKKFKLPLEVGGVPAKGFKNVWFDHYETKYSQVNFKLDFDGGVIYLSDNEGNLITSQDYPIAVPRTSYARTTDGGTSWGLTAEPTPARSNATSTFAVGRLEAPVVDKDAQLFNSPFTVSVNIPSGATLRYTVDGSTPTLDNGYTSQTGLFNVSSTTTYRFRLFKEGSLPSEVITRSYLYKDRDIVFPVISVVTDPVNLFDDSLGIYVRGVNGRTGNGQQTP
;
A
#
# COMPACT_ATOMS: atom_id res chain seq x y z
N LYS A 1 -15.88 8.61 28.91
CA LYS A 1 -16.82 7.53 29.32
C LYS A 1 -16.78 6.43 28.27
N PRO A 2 -17.04 5.16 28.63
CA PRO A 2 -17.28 4.12 27.63
C PRO A 2 -18.58 4.41 26.86
N VAL A 3 -18.65 3.94 25.62
CA VAL A 3 -19.80 4.12 24.72
C VAL A 3 -20.26 2.75 24.24
N THR A 4 -21.56 2.45 24.28
CA THR A 4 -22.10 1.24 23.68
C THR A 4 -22.28 1.44 22.18
N LEU A 5 -21.99 0.40 21.42
CA LEU A 5 -22.30 0.32 19.99
C LEU A 5 -23.56 -0.52 19.72
N ILE A 6 -24.08 -1.13 20.76
CA ILE A 6 -25.27 -1.99 20.66
C ILE A 6 -26.49 -1.17 20.24
N GLY A 7 -27.16 -1.63 19.20
CA GLY A 7 -28.36 -0.97 18.67
C GLY A 7 -28.05 0.15 17.66
N LEU A 8 -26.79 0.56 17.49
CA LEU A 8 -26.43 1.50 16.43
C LEU A 8 -26.45 0.81 15.07
N HIS A 9 -26.60 1.61 14.03
CA HIS A 9 -26.56 1.16 12.64
C HIS A 9 -25.42 1.82 11.90
N VAL A 10 -24.86 1.10 10.95
CA VAL A 10 -23.88 1.60 9.99
C VAL A 10 -24.41 1.49 8.56
N SER A 11 -24.09 2.46 7.73
CA SER A 11 -24.53 2.52 6.34
C SER A 11 -23.50 3.22 5.46
N ASP A 12 -23.49 2.92 4.19
CA ASP A 12 -22.83 3.64 3.08
C ASP A 12 -23.87 4.34 2.18
N ASP A 13 -25.17 4.25 2.52
CA ASP A 13 -26.29 4.81 1.75
C ASP A 13 -26.98 5.92 2.55
N PRO A 14 -26.96 7.19 2.09
CA PRO A 14 -27.61 8.29 2.79
C PRO A 14 -29.14 8.17 2.86
N ASN A 15 -29.75 7.36 1.98
CA ASN A 15 -31.20 7.14 1.95
C ASN A 15 -31.63 5.97 2.85
N ASN A 16 -30.67 5.20 3.37
CA ASN A 16 -30.94 4.07 4.26
C ASN A 16 -29.93 4.03 5.42
N LEU A 17 -30.06 4.94 6.38
CA LEU A 17 -29.19 5.03 7.54
C LEU A 17 -29.24 3.82 8.48
N LYS A 18 -30.26 2.95 8.31
CA LYS A 18 -30.43 1.70 9.07
C LYS A 18 -30.02 0.45 8.28
N LYS A 19 -29.13 0.58 7.29
CA LYS A 19 -28.72 -0.50 6.39
C LYS A 19 -28.25 -1.76 7.13
N PHE A 20 -27.42 -1.60 8.15
CA PHE A 20 -26.93 -2.72 8.97
C PHE A 20 -26.91 -2.36 10.45
N LYS A 21 -27.60 -3.17 11.26
CA LYS A 21 -27.61 -3.05 12.72
C LYS A 21 -26.38 -3.75 13.30
N LEU A 22 -25.58 -3.03 14.08
CA LEU A 22 -24.43 -3.62 14.77
C LEU A 22 -24.91 -4.69 15.79
N PRO A 23 -24.33 -5.91 15.73
CA PRO A 23 -24.75 -7.01 16.60
C PRO A 23 -24.34 -6.78 18.06
N LEU A 24 -24.94 -7.54 18.98
CA LEU A 24 -24.65 -7.43 20.42
C LEU A 24 -23.17 -7.71 20.74
N GLU A 25 -22.56 -8.60 20.00
CA GLU A 25 -21.17 -9.04 20.15
C GLU A 25 -20.15 -7.93 19.86
N VAL A 26 -20.55 -6.89 19.14
CA VAL A 26 -19.73 -5.68 18.97
C VAL A 26 -19.46 -5.04 20.34
N GLY A 27 -20.44 -5.08 21.27
CA GLY A 27 -20.29 -4.55 22.61
C GLY A 27 -20.14 -3.03 22.63
N GLY A 28 -19.08 -2.54 23.29
CA GLY A 28 -18.82 -1.12 23.44
C GLY A 28 -17.37 -0.74 23.19
N VAL A 29 -17.14 0.56 23.10
CA VAL A 29 -15.80 1.16 23.05
C VAL A 29 -15.44 1.60 24.46
N PRO A 30 -14.32 1.16 25.05
CA PRO A 30 -13.85 1.63 26.34
C PRO A 30 -13.57 3.15 26.31
N ALA A 31 -13.58 3.80 27.47
CA ALA A 31 -13.18 5.20 27.57
C ALA A 31 -11.74 5.37 27.02
N LYS A 32 -11.55 6.30 26.07
CA LYS A 32 -10.29 6.52 25.35
C LYS A 32 -9.76 5.27 24.63
N GLY A 33 -10.61 4.31 24.36
CA GLY A 33 -10.27 3.07 23.68
C GLY A 33 -10.72 3.06 22.22
N PHE A 34 -10.48 1.93 21.58
CA PHE A 34 -10.76 1.69 20.16
C PHE A 34 -11.48 0.37 19.99
N LYS A 35 -12.24 0.25 18.91
CA LYS A 35 -12.91 -0.98 18.51
C LYS A 35 -12.87 -1.12 17.00
N ASN A 36 -12.51 -2.30 16.50
CA ASN A 36 -12.59 -2.60 15.08
C ASN A 36 -13.98 -3.05 14.69
N VAL A 37 -14.47 -2.55 13.56
CA VAL A 37 -15.66 -3.04 12.85
C VAL A 37 -15.21 -3.34 11.42
N TRP A 38 -15.49 -4.56 10.92
CA TRP A 38 -15.02 -5.05 9.64
C TRP A 38 -16.11 -4.97 8.58
N PHE A 39 -15.84 -4.35 7.46
CA PHE A 39 -16.73 -4.24 6.30
C PHE A 39 -16.30 -5.25 5.24
N ASP A 40 -16.55 -6.54 5.47
CA ASP A 40 -16.02 -7.64 4.67
C ASP A 40 -17.07 -8.49 3.97
N HIS A 41 -18.35 -8.12 4.08
CA HIS A 41 -19.51 -8.82 3.52
C HIS A 41 -19.82 -10.18 4.16
N TYR A 42 -19.14 -10.56 5.23
CA TYR A 42 -19.44 -11.80 5.95
C TYR A 42 -20.35 -11.51 7.16
N GLU A 43 -21.46 -12.23 7.26
CA GLU A 43 -22.44 -12.04 8.35
C GLU A 43 -22.08 -12.80 9.62
N THR A 44 -20.89 -13.32 9.75
CA THR A 44 -20.73 -14.50 10.57
C THR A 44 -20.20 -14.34 11.96
N LYS A 45 -19.55 -13.30 12.39
CA LYS A 45 -19.20 -13.16 13.83
C LYS A 45 -18.54 -11.81 14.20
N TYR A 46 -18.89 -11.33 15.40
CA TYR A 46 -18.14 -10.41 16.28
C TYR A 46 -18.06 -8.91 15.97
N SER A 47 -17.95 -8.42 14.83
CA SER A 47 -17.82 -6.99 14.46
C SER A 47 -17.82 -6.84 12.95
N GLN A 48 -18.44 -7.79 12.27
CA GLN A 48 -18.51 -7.82 10.81
C GLN A 48 -19.80 -7.17 10.33
N VAL A 49 -19.70 -6.44 9.23
CA VAL A 49 -20.80 -5.77 8.56
C VAL A 49 -21.03 -6.46 7.22
N ASN A 50 -22.29 -6.67 6.83
CA ASN A 50 -22.68 -7.44 5.65
C ASN A 50 -22.52 -6.72 4.32
N PHE A 51 -21.80 -5.61 4.28
CA PHE A 51 -21.43 -4.92 3.05
C PHE A 51 -19.96 -4.49 3.07
N LYS A 52 -19.41 -4.19 1.91
CA LYS A 52 -18.05 -3.66 1.73
C LYS A 52 -18.10 -2.16 1.50
N LEU A 53 -17.05 -1.47 1.90
CA LEU A 53 -16.83 -0.09 1.50
C LEU A 53 -16.33 -0.06 0.06
N ASP A 54 -16.76 0.94 -0.70
CA ASP A 54 -16.32 1.11 -2.09
C ASP A 54 -14.83 1.49 -2.13
N PHE A 55 -14.11 0.89 -3.08
CA PHE A 55 -12.71 1.21 -3.30
C PHE A 55 -12.51 2.64 -3.85
N ASP A 56 -13.48 3.14 -4.60
CA ASP A 56 -13.43 4.48 -5.22
C ASP A 56 -13.75 5.62 -4.25
N GLY A 57 -13.98 5.29 -2.98
CA GLY A 57 -14.33 6.24 -1.95
C GLY A 57 -15.84 6.30 -1.68
N GLY A 58 -16.22 7.04 -0.67
CA GLY A 58 -17.62 7.14 -0.26
C GLY A 58 -17.81 7.79 1.09
N VAL A 59 -18.95 7.52 1.71
CA VAL A 59 -19.30 8.02 3.04
C VAL A 59 -19.75 6.87 3.92
N ILE A 60 -19.27 6.84 5.16
CA ILE A 60 -19.78 5.95 6.20
C ILE A 60 -20.68 6.76 7.13
N TYR A 61 -21.87 6.27 7.37
CA TYR A 61 -22.84 6.84 8.29
C TYR A 61 -22.98 5.96 9.53
N LEU A 62 -23.05 6.61 10.70
CA LEU A 62 -23.43 5.97 11.97
C LEU A 62 -24.73 6.61 12.44
N SER A 63 -25.73 5.80 12.71
CA SER A 63 -27.04 6.25 13.20
C SER A 63 -27.46 5.53 14.48
N ASP A 64 -28.40 6.12 15.20
CA ASP A 64 -29.01 5.51 16.38
C ASP A 64 -30.05 4.43 16.03
N ASN A 65 -30.72 3.89 17.04
CA ASN A 65 -31.72 2.83 16.88
C ASN A 65 -33.00 3.33 16.17
N GLU A 66 -33.27 4.63 16.23
CA GLU A 66 -34.40 5.29 15.56
C GLU A 66 -34.06 5.64 14.10
N GLY A 67 -32.77 5.68 13.75
CA GLY A 67 -32.28 6.04 12.41
C GLY A 67 -31.83 7.51 12.33
N ASN A 68 -31.71 8.21 13.46
CA ASN A 68 -31.16 9.55 13.46
C ASN A 68 -29.64 9.50 13.26
N LEU A 69 -29.12 10.36 12.38
CA LEU A 69 -27.69 10.44 12.11
C LEU A 69 -26.92 10.89 13.36
N ILE A 70 -25.95 10.10 13.81
CA ILE A 70 -25.02 10.46 14.87
C ILE A 70 -23.81 11.15 14.27
N THR A 71 -23.21 10.56 13.23
CA THR A 71 -22.04 11.11 12.52
C THR A 71 -21.89 10.46 11.16
N SER A 72 -21.18 11.15 10.28
CA SER A 72 -20.73 10.59 9.00
C SER A 72 -19.26 10.92 8.76
N GLN A 73 -18.61 10.14 7.93
CA GLN A 73 -17.24 10.36 7.53
C GLN A 73 -17.05 10.02 6.05
N ASP A 74 -16.63 11.03 5.30
CA ASP A 74 -16.15 10.84 3.94
C ASP A 74 -14.79 10.13 3.96
N TYR A 75 -14.58 9.22 3.01
CA TYR A 75 -13.29 8.61 2.79
C TYR A 75 -12.93 8.66 1.29
N PRO A 76 -11.65 8.93 0.96
CA PRO A 76 -11.21 9.02 -0.43
C PRO A 76 -11.10 7.65 -1.09
N ILE A 77 -10.78 7.64 -2.38
CA ILE A 77 -10.32 6.44 -3.10
C ILE A 77 -9.24 5.71 -2.30
N ALA A 78 -9.36 4.41 -2.21
CA ALA A 78 -8.42 3.59 -1.45
C ALA A 78 -7.02 3.61 -2.09
N VAL A 79 -6.03 3.97 -1.31
CA VAL A 79 -4.62 3.92 -1.73
C VAL A 79 -4.01 2.63 -1.16
N PRO A 80 -3.49 1.73 -2.01
CA PRO A 80 -2.94 0.45 -1.56
C PRO A 80 -1.88 0.62 -0.46
N ARG A 81 -1.93 -0.27 0.54
CA ARG A 81 -1.01 -0.28 1.70
C ARG A 81 -1.03 1.00 2.54
N THR A 82 -2.18 1.66 2.59
CA THR A 82 -2.38 2.82 3.45
C THR A 82 -3.68 2.71 4.23
N SER A 83 -3.81 3.58 5.23
CA SER A 83 -5.04 3.82 5.96
C SER A 83 -5.39 5.32 5.90
N TYR A 84 -6.67 5.63 5.72
CA TYR A 84 -7.17 6.98 5.91
C TYR A 84 -7.66 7.12 7.34
N ALA A 85 -7.02 7.96 8.12
CA ALA A 85 -7.24 8.01 9.55
C ALA A 85 -7.17 9.44 10.11
N ARG A 86 -7.72 9.64 11.30
CA ARG A 86 -7.58 10.92 12.02
C ARG A 86 -6.11 11.16 12.36
N THR A 87 -5.60 12.34 12.07
CA THR A 87 -4.20 12.71 12.35
C THR A 87 -3.90 12.79 13.85
N THR A 88 -4.93 12.98 14.66
CA THR A 88 -4.89 12.89 16.12
C THR A 88 -6.15 12.18 16.61
N ASP A 89 -6.03 11.40 17.68
CA ASP A 89 -7.18 10.70 18.27
C ASP A 89 -8.25 11.69 18.71
N GLY A 90 -9.48 11.48 18.22
CA GLY A 90 -10.61 12.38 18.48
C GLY A 90 -10.56 13.75 17.78
N GLY A 91 -9.51 14.03 17.00
CA GLY A 91 -9.38 15.24 16.19
C GLY A 91 -10.33 15.27 14.99
N THR A 92 -10.36 16.40 14.28
CA THR A 92 -11.21 16.59 13.09
C THR A 92 -10.47 16.43 11.77
N SER A 93 -9.13 16.52 11.80
CA SER A 93 -8.29 16.39 10.60
C SER A 93 -8.01 14.93 10.26
N TRP A 94 -8.00 14.63 8.97
CA TRP A 94 -7.76 13.30 8.43
C TRP A 94 -6.60 13.31 7.43
N GLY A 95 -5.91 12.19 7.30
CA GLY A 95 -4.81 12.02 6.36
C GLY A 95 -4.55 10.56 6.03
N LEU A 96 -3.70 10.35 5.02
CA LEU A 96 -3.22 9.02 4.65
C LEU A 96 -1.99 8.67 5.49
N THR A 97 -1.92 7.42 5.96
CA THR A 97 -0.73 6.88 6.61
C THR A 97 -0.37 5.51 6.05
N ALA A 98 0.93 5.25 5.91
CA ALA A 98 1.44 3.91 5.61
C ALA A 98 1.64 3.05 6.88
N GLU A 99 1.33 3.61 8.05
CA GLU A 99 1.48 3.00 9.37
C GLU A 99 0.12 2.81 10.04
N PRO A 100 -0.74 1.88 9.55
CA PRO A 100 -2.07 1.68 10.11
C PRO A 100 -2.00 1.19 11.55
N THR A 101 -2.89 1.70 12.39
CA THR A 101 -2.96 1.42 13.83
C THR A 101 -4.31 0.81 14.23
N PRO A 102 -4.69 -0.37 13.72
CA PRO A 102 -5.97 -0.98 14.05
C PRO A 102 -6.12 -1.19 15.56
N ALA A 103 -7.23 -0.71 16.14
CA ALA A 103 -7.53 -0.75 17.57
C ALA A 103 -6.48 -0.09 18.49
N ARG A 104 -5.73 0.87 17.99
CA ARG A 104 -4.71 1.62 18.75
C ARG A 104 -4.76 3.11 18.42
N SER A 105 -4.05 3.92 19.22
CA SER A 105 -3.86 5.34 18.99
C SER A 105 -3.07 5.62 17.71
N ASN A 106 -3.43 6.68 16.99
CA ASN A 106 -2.72 7.20 15.84
C ASN A 106 -1.48 8.06 16.20
N ALA A 107 -1.18 8.23 17.49
CA ALA A 107 -0.13 9.15 17.97
C ALA A 107 1.29 8.83 17.46
N THR A 108 1.53 7.59 17.01
CA THR A 108 2.81 7.15 16.46
C THR A 108 2.87 7.13 14.94
N SER A 109 1.74 7.40 14.26
CA SER A 109 1.67 7.37 12.80
C SER A 109 2.07 8.71 12.20
N THR A 110 2.77 8.66 11.07
CA THR A 110 3.03 9.82 10.23
C THR A 110 1.95 9.94 9.16
N PHE A 111 1.55 11.17 8.83
CA PHE A 111 0.46 11.45 7.91
C PHE A 111 0.91 12.25 6.70
N ALA A 112 0.34 11.93 5.55
CA ALA A 112 0.57 12.59 4.28
C ALA A 112 -0.75 13.09 3.68
N VAL A 113 -0.66 14.10 2.83
CA VAL A 113 -1.82 14.64 2.10
C VAL A 113 -2.25 13.74 0.95
N GLY A 114 -1.35 12.89 0.45
CA GLY A 114 -1.60 11.96 -0.65
C GLY A 114 -0.37 11.14 -0.98
N ARG A 115 -0.48 10.27 -2.00
CA ARG A 115 0.64 9.54 -2.59
C ARG A 115 1.10 10.24 -3.86
N LEU A 116 2.41 10.30 -4.06
CA LEU A 116 2.98 10.75 -5.33
C LEU A 116 2.59 9.80 -6.47
N GLU A 117 2.30 10.37 -7.64
CA GLU A 117 2.14 9.61 -8.87
C GLU A 117 3.40 8.82 -9.19
N ALA A 118 3.23 7.68 -9.86
CA ALA A 118 4.36 6.85 -10.27
C ALA A 118 5.29 7.60 -11.23
N PRO A 119 6.62 7.36 -11.19
CA PRO A 119 7.54 7.97 -12.15
C PRO A 119 7.16 7.62 -13.60
N VAL A 120 7.08 8.62 -14.45
CA VAL A 120 6.90 8.43 -15.90
C VAL A 120 8.26 8.22 -16.53
N VAL A 121 8.44 7.07 -17.17
CA VAL A 121 9.67 6.65 -17.88
C VAL A 121 9.37 6.65 -19.38
N ASP A 122 10.17 7.36 -20.17
CA ASP A 122 9.93 7.58 -21.62
C ASP A 122 10.10 6.32 -22.47
N LYS A 123 10.79 5.30 -21.96
CA LYS A 123 11.02 4.03 -22.66
C LYS A 123 10.58 2.83 -21.83
N ASP A 124 9.81 1.97 -22.44
CA ASP A 124 9.45 0.68 -21.86
C ASP A 124 10.65 -0.29 -21.79
N ALA A 125 10.47 -1.35 -20.99
CA ALA A 125 11.44 -2.45 -20.94
C ALA A 125 11.60 -3.04 -22.34
N GLN A 126 12.85 -3.28 -22.76
CA GLN A 126 13.16 -3.72 -24.12
C GLN A 126 14.47 -4.48 -24.23
N LEU A 127 14.58 -5.25 -25.31
CA LEU A 127 15.85 -5.74 -25.82
C LEU A 127 16.51 -4.64 -26.68
N PHE A 128 17.82 -4.47 -26.59
CA PHE A 128 18.54 -3.47 -27.36
C PHE A 128 19.91 -3.98 -27.83
N ASN A 129 20.46 -3.37 -28.86
CA ASN A 129 21.78 -3.70 -29.42
C ASN A 129 22.67 -2.47 -29.58
N SER A 130 22.20 -1.29 -29.29
CA SER A 130 22.95 -0.02 -29.31
C SER A 130 22.59 0.82 -28.10
N PRO A 131 23.56 1.51 -27.48
CA PRO A 131 23.30 2.36 -26.32
C PRO A 131 22.25 3.43 -26.60
N PHE A 132 21.46 3.77 -25.59
CA PHE A 132 20.43 4.79 -25.65
C PHE A 132 20.26 5.47 -24.29
N THR A 133 19.55 6.59 -24.28
CA THR A 133 19.22 7.31 -23.05
C THR A 133 17.75 7.09 -22.68
N VAL A 134 17.52 6.90 -21.40
CA VAL A 134 16.18 6.83 -20.77
C VAL A 134 15.98 8.11 -19.99
N SER A 135 14.78 8.69 -20.08
CA SER A 135 14.38 9.86 -19.31
C SER A 135 13.26 9.50 -18.33
N VAL A 136 13.42 9.96 -17.10
CA VAL A 136 12.41 9.82 -16.04
C VAL A 136 11.99 11.21 -15.58
N ASN A 137 10.70 11.51 -15.65
CA ASN A 137 10.19 12.81 -15.20
C ASN A 137 10.29 12.95 -13.69
N ILE A 138 10.88 14.05 -13.23
CA ILE A 138 10.99 14.41 -11.81
C ILE A 138 10.11 15.65 -11.56
N PRO A 139 8.94 15.50 -10.91
CA PRO A 139 8.08 16.64 -10.58
C PRO A 139 8.77 17.63 -9.65
N SER A 140 8.38 18.88 -9.71
CA SER A 140 8.93 19.95 -8.87
C SER A 140 8.84 19.61 -7.38
N GLY A 141 9.95 19.75 -6.68
CA GLY A 141 10.09 19.45 -5.26
C GLY A 141 10.15 17.96 -4.92
N ALA A 142 10.14 17.05 -5.93
CA ALA A 142 10.34 15.63 -5.72
C ALA A 142 11.81 15.23 -5.90
N THR A 143 12.21 14.17 -5.24
CA THR A 143 13.50 13.50 -5.38
C THR A 143 13.30 12.15 -6.05
N LEU A 144 14.04 11.88 -7.14
CA LEU A 144 14.07 10.56 -7.77
C LEU A 144 15.16 9.70 -7.13
N ARG A 145 14.72 8.58 -6.52
CA ARG A 145 15.62 7.52 -6.06
C ARG A 145 15.52 6.33 -7.01
N TYR A 146 16.63 5.62 -7.21
CA TYR A 146 16.65 4.42 -8.03
C TYR A 146 17.65 3.38 -7.52
N THR A 147 17.38 2.10 -7.85
CA THR A 147 18.28 0.97 -7.62
C THR A 147 18.51 0.22 -8.93
N VAL A 148 19.59 -0.57 -8.98
CA VAL A 148 19.98 -1.39 -10.16
C VAL A 148 20.17 -2.86 -9.78
N ASP A 149 20.01 -3.20 -8.52
CA ASP A 149 20.23 -4.53 -7.94
C ASP A 149 18.92 -5.30 -7.65
N GLY A 150 17.76 -4.74 -8.04
CA GLY A 150 16.46 -5.31 -7.77
C GLY A 150 15.88 -4.93 -6.39
N SER A 151 16.64 -4.28 -5.51
CA SER A 151 16.13 -3.81 -4.23
C SER A 151 15.12 -2.65 -4.40
N THR A 152 14.26 -2.45 -3.40
CA THR A 152 13.30 -1.34 -3.41
C THR A 152 13.99 -0.03 -3.08
N PRO A 153 13.87 1.03 -3.93
CA PRO A 153 14.37 2.36 -3.58
C PRO A 153 13.65 2.92 -2.36
N THR A 154 14.44 3.38 -1.38
CA THR A 154 13.96 4.10 -0.18
C THR A 154 14.75 5.38 0.01
N LEU A 155 14.47 6.17 1.04
CA LEU A 155 15.30 7.34 1.36
C LEU A 155 16.73 6.93 1.75
N ASP A 156 16.90 5.73 2.32
CA ASP A 156 18.18 5.22 2.81
C ASP A 156 18.84 4.21 1.84
N ASN A 157 18.10 3.73 0.83
CA ASN A 157 18.56 2.73 -0.12
C ASN A 157 18.49 3.23 -1.56
N GLY A 158 19.56 2.97 -2.33
CA GLY A 158 19.68 3.32 -3.74
C GLY A 158 20.37 4.67 -3.97
N TYR A 159 20.34 5.11 -5.20
CA TYR A 159 20.99 6.32 -5.69
C TYR A 159 19.98 7.44 -5.92
N THR A 160 20.44 8.69 -5.92
CA THR A 160 19.63 9.86 -6.28
C THR A 160 20.00 10.32 -7.69
N SER A 161 19.00 10.60 -8.52
CA SER A 161 19.20 11.28 -9.80
C SER A 161 18.69 12.71 -9.74
N GLN A 162 19.52 13.65 -10.17
CA GLN A 162 19.16 15.07 -10.27
C GLN A 162 18.55 15.41 -11.63
N THR A 163 18.92 14.68 -12.68
CA THR A 163 18.53 14.99 -14.05
C THR A 163 17.41 14.10 -14.58
N GLY A 164 17.20 12.93 -13.97
CA GLY A 164 16.31 11.90 -14.52
C GLY A 164 16.81 11.25 -15.82
N LEU A 165 18.07 11.47 -16.22
CA LEU A 165 18.66 10.91 -17.45
C LEU A 165 19.58 9.74 -17.12
N PHE A 166 19.41 8.63 -17.85
CA PHE A 166 20.14 7.38 -17.65
C PHE A 166 20.66 6.85 -18.97
N ASN A 167 21.97 6.74 -19.12
CA ASN A 167 22.58 6.11 -20.30
C ASN A 167 22.60 4.59 -20.10
N VAL A 168 21.93 3.88 -21.00
CA VAL A 168 21.82 2.41 -20.99
C VAL A 168 22.75 1.86 -22.08
N SER A 169 23.88 1.27 -21.67
CA SER A 169 24.88 0.69 -22.57
C SER A 169 25.12 -0.80 -22.35
N SER A 170 24.57 -1.36 -21.29
CA SER A 170 24.65 -2.79 -20.94
C SER A 170 23.33 -3.25 -20.32
N THR A 171 23.14 -4.56 -20.18
CA THR A 171 21.99 -5.10 -19.46
C THR A 171 21.88 -4.49 -18.08
N THR A 172 20.77 -3.81 -17.83
CA THR A 172 20.52 -3.09 -16.58
C THR A 172 19.03 -3.13 -16.26
N THR A 173 18.71 -3.33 -15.01
CA THR A 173 17.35 -3.18 -14.50
C THR A 173 17.30 -2.01 -13.54
N TYR A 174 16.45 -1.05 -13.83
CA TYR A 174 16.19 0.08 -12.94
C TYR A 174 14.88 -0.11 -12.21
N ARG A 175 14.89 0.24 -10.92
CA ARG A 175 13.69 0.47 -10.13
C ARG A 175 13.69 1.92 -9.70
N PHE A 176 12.63 2.65 -10.05
CA PHE A 176 12.49 4.10 -9.82
C PHE A 176 11.40 4.37 -8.81
N ARG A 177 11.62 5.34 -7.93
CA ARG A 177 10.65 5.81 -6.96
C ARG A 177 10.83 7.28 -6.66
N LEU A 178 9.72 8.02 -6.57
CA LEU A 178 9.70 9.43 -6.22
C LEU A 178 9.39 9.63 -4.73
N PHE A 179 10.05 10.61 -4.15
CA PHE A 179 9.87 11.05 -2.76
C PHE A 179 9.64 12.56 -2.73
N LYS A 180 8.74 13.02 -1.87
CA LYS A 180 8.50 14.44 -1.61
C LYS A 180 7.99 14.58 -0.18
N GLU A 181 8.48 15.60 0.52
CA GLU A 181 8.03 15.91 1.87
C GLU A 181 6.51 16.14 1.92
N GLY A 182 5.86 15.66 2.97
CA GLY A 182 4.40 15.74 3.15
C GLY A 182 3.58 14.82 2.26
N SER A 183 4.22 13.97 1.43
CA SER A 183 3.56 13.00 0.56
C SER A 183 4.05 11.58 0.84
N LEU A 184 3.18 10.59 0.66
CA LEU A 184 3.62 9.20 0.60
C LEU A 184 4.49 9.00 -0.65
N PRO A 185 5.55 8.17 -0.58
CA PRO A 185 6.34 7.83 -1.76
C PRO A 185 5.49 7.24 -2.87
N SER A 186 5.90 7.46 -4.12
CA SER A 186 5.22 6.85 -5.28
C SER A 186 5.26 5.33 -5.24
N GLU A 187 4.48 4.68 -6.10
CA GLU A 187 4.74 3.29 -6.44
C GLU A 187 6.10 3.16 -7.15
N VAL A 188 6.66 1.96 -7.12
CA VAL A 188 7.93 1.65 -7.77
C VAL A 188 7.67 1.26 -9.22
N ILE A 189 8.34 1.93 -10.15
CA ILE A 189 8.35 1.54 -11.55
C ILE A 189 9.63 0.76 -11.85
N THR A 190 9.50 -0.42 -12.41
CA THR A 190 10.63 -1.27 -12.82
C THR A 190 10.75 -1.27 -14.34
N ARG A 191 11.97 -1.11 -14.86
CA ARG A 191 12.29 -1.21 -16.28
C ARG A 191 13.55 -2.03 -16.47
N SER A 192 13.47 -3.11 -17.22
CA SER A 192 14.62 -3.94 -17.61
C SER A 192 15.01 -3.67 -19.03
N TYR A 193 16.26 -3.33 -19.24
CA TYR A 193 16.87 -3.11 -20.54
C TYR A 193 17.93 -4.18 -20.73
N LEU A 194 17.70 -5.09 -21.69
CA LEU A 194 18.52 -6.28 -21.87
C LEU A 194 19.30 -6.16 -23.17
N TYR A 195 20.63 -6.06 -23.05
CA TYR A 195 21.52 -6.03 -24.21
C TYR A 195 21.51 -7.38 -24.92
N LYS A 196 21.20 -7.37 -26.21
CA LYS A 196 21.26 -8.58 -27.03
C LYS A 196 22.53 -8.59 -27.88
N ASP A 197 23.39 -9.54 -27.61
CA ASP A 197 24.61 -9.84 -28.36
C ASP A 197 24.39 -10.87 -29.48
N ARG A 198 23.19 -11.46 -29.55
CA ARG A 198 22.78 -12.48 -30.52
C ARG A 198 21.27 -12.38 -30.79
N ASP A 199 20.81 -13.07 -31.83
CA ASP A 199 19.37 -13.16 -32.11
C ASP A 199 18.67 -14.01 -31.06
N ILE A 200 17.64 -13.40 -30.45
CA ILE A 200 16.76 -14.05 -29.48
C ILE A 200 15.45 -14.30 -30.16
N VAL A 201 15.13 -15.57 -30.41
CA VAL A 201 13.94 -16.01 -31.15
C VAL A 201 12.77 -16.40 -30.24
N PHE A 202 13.00 -16.51 -28.93
CA PHE A 202 11.96 -16.83 -27.94
C PHE A 202 11.53 -15.60 -27.17
N PRO A 203 10.31 -15.58 -26.63
CA PRO A 203 9.89 -14.56 -25.68
C PRO A 203 10.83 -14.48 -24.46
N VAL A 204 11.13 -13.27 -24.03
CA VAL A 204 11.97 -13.02 -22.84
C VAL A 204 11.10 -12.53 -21.71
N ILE A 205 11.20 -13.17 -20.56
CA ILE A 205 10.54 -12.76 -19.31
C ILE A 205 11.63 -12.28 -18.35
N SER A 206 11.56 -11.01 -17.95
CA SER A 206 12.43 -10.44 -16.93
C SER A 206 11.67 -10.38 -15.61
N VAL A 207 12.10 -11.16 -14.62
CA VAL A 207 11.55 -11.16 -13.27
C VAL A 207 12.47 -10.37 -12.37
N VAL A 208 11.93 -9.34 -11.72
CA VAL A 208 12.68 -8.46 -10.82
C VAL A 208 11.97 -8.37 -9.48
N THR A 209 12.69 -8.67 -8.43
CA THR A 209 12.19 -8.58 -7.06
C THR A 209 13.31 -8.13 -6.13
N ASP A 210 12.95 -7.74 -4.91
CA ASP A 210 13.95 -7.45 -3.88
C ASP A 210 14.78 -8.71 -3.60
N PRO A 211 16.13 -8.60 -3.50
CA PRO A 211 17.00 -9.73 -3.22
C PRO A 211 16.60 -10.56 -1.98
N VAL A 212 15.99 -9.94 -0.98
CA VAL A 212 15.47 -10.64 0.21
C VAL A 212 14.45 -11.71 -0.15
N ASN A 213 13.61 -11.49 -1.17
CA ASN A 213 12.62 -12.48 -1.62
C ASN A 213 13.25 -13.71 -2.28
N LEU A 214 14.52 -13.62 -2.69
CA LEU A 214 15.25 -14.72 -3.30
C LEU A 214 16.20 -15.40 -2.32
N PHE A 215 16.92 -14.62 -1.51
CA PHE A 215 18.11 -15.08 -0.82
C PHE A 215 18.05 -14.97 0.72
N ASP A 216 17.00 -14.39 1.28
CA ASP A 216 16.83 -14.36 2.75
C ASP A 216 16.53 -15.75 3.29
N ASP A 217 17.11 -16.06 4.46
CA ASP A 217 17.03 -17.39 5.07
C ASP A 217 15.60 -17.78 5.53
N SER A 218 14.73 -16.81 5.73
CA SER A 218 13.34 -17.00 6.16
C SER A 218 12.30 -16.82 5.05
N LEU A 219 12.58 -15.92 4.09
CA LEU A 219 11.63 -15.51 3.05
C LEU A 219 12.07 -15.91 1.65
N GLY A 220 13.38 -16.13 1.44
CA GLY A 220 13.95 -16.35 0.11
C GLY A 220 13.57 -17.70 -0.49
N ILE A 221 13.16 -17.67 -1.75
CA ILE A 221 12.75 -18.88 -2.48
C ILE A 221 13.92 -19.66 -3.10
N TYR A 222 15.10 -19.03 -3.21
CA TYR A 222 16.30 -19.66 -3.79
C TYR A 222 17.25 -20.26 -2.75
N VAL A 223 16.99 -20.06 -1.48
CA VAL A 223 17.77 -20.63 -0.39
C VAL A 223 16.98 -21.69 0.34
N ARG A 224 17.68 -22.68 0.92
CA ARG A 224 17.03 -23.73 1.68
C ARG A 224 16.28 -23.21 2.91
N GLY A 225 16.75 -22.08 3.46
CA GLY A 225 16.14 -21.38 4.57
C GLY A 225 15.99 -22.18 5.87
N VAL A 226 15.52 -21.50 6.90
CA VAL A 226 15.29 -22.10 8.25
C VAL A 226 14.26 -23.23 8.19
N ASN A 227 13.22 -23.10 7.37
CA ASN A 227 12.14 -24.08 7.27
C ASN A 227 12.54 -25.33 6.47
N GLY A 228 13.56 -25.25 5.60
CA GLY A 228 14.06 -26.36 4.79
C GLY A 228 15.20 -27.14 5.45
N ARG A 229 15.68 -26.71 6.62
CA ARG A 229 16.81 -27.35 7.32
C ARG A 229 16.41 -28.55 8.16
N THR A 230 15.14 -28.72 8.46
CA THR A 230 14.63 -29.84 9.26
C THR A 230 14.20 -30.98 8.32
N GLY A 231 15.07 -32.03 8.23
CA GLY A 231 14.71 -33.29 7.56
C GLY A 231 15.48 -33.59 6.28
N ASN A 232 15.98 -34.74 6.18
CA ASN A 232 16.52 -35.64 5.12
C ASN A 232 16.87 -35.06 3.72
N GLY A 233 17.28 -33.82 3.60
CA GLY A 233 17.86 -33.30 2.36
C GLY A 233 16.90 -33.05 1.19
N GLN A 234 15.60 -33.25 1.36
CA GLN A 234 14.62 -32.88 0.33
C GLN A 234 14.19 -31.42 0.53
N GLN A 235 14.32 -30.63 -0.52
CA GLN A 235 13.68 -29.31 -0.58
C GLN A 235 12.16 -29.54 -0.67
N THR A 236 11.43 -29.03 0.29
CA THR A 236 9.98 -28.84 0.13
C THR A 236 9.76 -27.58 -0.67
N PRO A 237 8.92 -27.63 -1.73
CA PRO A 237 8.58 -26.48 -2.54
C PRO A 237 7.89 -25.39 -1.72
#